data_b2f082a69f840b85ce6258d016577c26
#
_entry.id   b2f082a69f840b85ce6258d016577c26
#
_cell.length_a   1.000
_cell.length_b   1.000
_cell.length_c   1.000
_cell.angle_alpha   90.00
_cell.angle_beta   90.00
_cell.angle_gamma   90.00
#
_symmetry.space_group_name_H-M   'P 1'
#
loop_
_entity.id
_entity.type
_entity.pdbx_description
1 polymer ?
#
loop_
_entity_poly.entity_id
_entity_poly.type
_entity_poly.pdbx_seq_one_letter_code
_entity_poly.pdbx_strand_id
1 'polypeptide(L)'
;DYVDLHTHTIASGHAYSTIEAMIKAAEQKEIRLFGITEHAPKMPGTCSELYFNNLRVLERKHGEMYTLFGAELNIMDMEGHVDLPERTLKQMDLCVASMHGPCFHPGTIEENTKTYLNVMKNPYVNIIGHPDDSYYPVDYRALVEGAKKHHVLLEVNNGSLTPGGFRQNTKENSCKMLELCKEYKVPVIMDSDAHVDTAVGNHPYPLE
;
A
#
# COMPACT_ATOMS: atom_id res chain seq x y z
N ASP A 1 -16.07 7.44 -3.39
CA ASP A 1 -14.74 7.74 -2.82
C ASP A 1 -13.93 8.55 -3.79
N TYR A 2 -13.18 9.54 -3.27
CA TYR A 2 -12.41 10.47 -4.12
C TYR A 2 -10.93 10.07 -4.25
N VAL A 3 -10.50 9.05 -3.52
CA VAL A 3 -9.10 8.63 -3.42
C VAL A 3 -9.00 7.11 -3.44
N ASP A 4 -8.04 6.57 -4.20
CA ASP A 4 -7.62 5.18 -4.18
C ASP A 4 -6.13 5.16 -4.58
N LEU A 5 -5.24 4.92 -3.63
CA LEU A 5 -3.79 5.10 -3.81
C LEU A 5 -3.00 3.80 -3.87
N HIS A 6 -3.67 2.64 -3.77
CA HIS A 6 -3.01 1.34 -3.82
C HIS A 6 -3.70 0.46 -4.87
N THR A 7 -3.11 0.41 -6.06
CA THR A 7 -3.59 -0.42 -7.17
C THR A 7 -2.44 -0.95 -8.02
N HIS A 8 -2.72 -2.03 -8.77
CA HIS A 8 -1.76 -2.79 -9.55
C HIS A 8 -2.20 -2.97 -10.98
N THR A 9 -1.23 -3.03 -11.91
CA THR A 9 -1.45 -3.35 -13.31
C THR A 9 -0.74 -4.65 -13.70
N ILE A 10 -0.83 -5.03 -14.98
CA ILE A 10 -0.10 -6.19 -15.53
C ILE A 10 1.40 -6.16 -15.24
N ALA A 11 1.98 -5.00 -14.92
CA ALA A 11 3.39 -4.87 -14.57
C ALA A 11 3.73 -5.54 -13.22
N SER A 12 2.78 -5.70 -12.32
CA SER A 12 2.91 -6.44 -11.05
C SER A 12 2.94 -7.97 -11.22
N GLY A 13 2.71 -8.48 -12.44
CA GLY A 13 2.83 -9.90 -12.80
C GLY A 13 1.61 -10.75 -12.44
N HIS A 14 0.81 -10.38 -11.45
CA HIS A 14 -0.41 -11.08 -11.05
C HIS A 14 -1.63 -10.16 -10.96
N ALA A 15 -1.56 -9.00 -11.62
CA ALA A 15 -2.70 -8.15 -11.92
C ALA A 15 -3.00 -8.19 -13.43
N TYR A 16 -4.20 -7.78 -13.85
CA TYR A 16 -4.72 -8.19 -15.17
C TYR A 16 -5.15 -7.03 -16.06
N SER A 17 -5.09 -5.78 -15.59
CA SER A 17 -5.45 -4.59 -16.36
C SER A 17 -4.24 -3.72 -16.69
N THR A 18 -4.31 -2.99 -17.80
CA THR A 18 -3.27 -2.02 -18.19
C THR A 18 -3.41 -0.72 -17.41
N ILE A 19 -2.35 0.11 -17.41
CA ILE A 19 -2.39 1.49 -16.84
C ILE A 19 -3.59 2.27 -17.39
N GLU A 20 -3.82 2.21 -18.71
CA GLU A 20 -4.91 2.92 -19.37
C GLU A 20 -6.28 2.45 -18.91
N ALA A 21 -6.47 1.12 -18.76
CA ALA A 21 -7.73 0.56 -18.26
C ALA A 21 -8.00 0.98 -16.82
N MET A 22 -6.98 0.97 -15.96
CA MET A 22 -7.09 1.38 -14.56
C MET A 22 -7.42 2.88 -14.44
N ILE A 23 -6.72 3.75 -15.18
CA ILE A 23 -7.00 5.19 -15.23
C ILE A 23 -8.44 5.45 -15.69
N LYS A 24 -8.87 4.81 -16.79
CA LYS A 24 -10.23 4.94 -17.30
C LYS A 24 -11.30 4.51 -16.27
N ALA A 25 -11.06 3.41 -15.55
CA ALA A 25 -11.94 2.97 -14.49
C ALA A 25 -12.02 3.99 -13.34
N ALA A 26 -10.89 4.57 -12.95
CA ALA A 26 -10.82 5.59 -11.92
C ALA A 26 -11.57 6.87 -12.33
N GLU A 27 -11.42 7.32 -13.58
CA GLU A 27 -12.18 8.46 -14.13
C GLU A 27 -13.70 8.20 -14.13
N GLN A 28 -14.13 7.00 -14.53
CA GLN A 28 -15.55 6.62 -14.53
C GLN A 28 -16.18 6.59 -13.13
N LYS A 29 -15.37 6.38 -12.11
CA LYS A 29 -15.78 6.41 -10.68
C LYS A 29 -15.57 7.77 -10.03
N GLU A 30 -15.22 8.78 -10.80
CA GLU A 30 -15.00 10.16 -10.34
C GLU A 30 -13.92 10.28 -9.24
N ILE A 31 -12.94 9.36 -9.25
CA ILE A 31 -11.78 9.44 -8.36
C ILE A 31 -10.99 10.71 -8.70
N ARG A 32 -10.51 11.43 -7.70
CA ARG A 32 -9.76 12.68 -7.85
C ARG A 32 -8.27 12.50 -7.67
N LEU A 33 -7.88 11.54 -6.84
CA LEU A 33 -6.49 11.17 -6.62
C LEU A 33 -6.35 9.66 -6.73
N PHE A 34 -5.62 9.20 -7.73
CA PHE A 34 -5.47 7.79 -8.05
C PHE A 34 -4.00 7.38 -7.98
N GLY A 35 -3.69 6.25 -7.34
CA GLY A 35 -2.33 5.72 -7.23
C GLY A 35 -2.17 4.41 -7.99
N ILE A 36 -1.15 4.31 -8.83
CA ILE A 36 -0.68 3.05 -9.41
C ILE A 36 0.65 2.72 -8.75
N THR A 37 0.65 1.71 -7.89
CA THR A 37 1.74 1.33 -7.00
C THR A 37 2.12 -0.12 -7.21
N GLU A 38 2.79 -0.39 -8.34
CA GLU A 38 3.19 -1.75 -8.70
C GLU A 38 4.07 -2.39 -7.62
N HIS A 39 3.95 -3.71 -7.48
CA HIS A 39 4.87 -4.45 -6.61
C HIS A 39 6.32 -4.24 -7.02
N ALA A 40 7.15 -3.88 -6.06
CA ALA A 40 8.57 -3.65 -6.25
C ALA A 40 9.34 -4.96 -6.59
N PRO A 41 10.58 -4.88 -7.11
CA PRO A 41 11.25 -5.96 -7.88
C PRO A 41 11.48 -7.29 -7.16
N LYS A 42 11.38 -7.36 -5.84
CA LYS A 42 11.58 -8.64 -5.11
C LYS A 42 10.31 -9.49 -5.03
N MET A 43 9.14 -8.93 -5.35
CA MET A 43 7.94 -9.73 -5.51
C MET A 43 8.09 -10.62 -6.76
N PRO A 44 7.86 -11.93 -6.66
CA PRO A 44 7.98 -12.83 -7.82
C PRO A 44 7.03 -12.46 -8.97
N GLY A 45 7.55 -12.38 -10.18
CA GLY A 45 6.77 -12.12 -11.39
C GLY A 45 6.57 -10.66 -11.75
N THR A 46 6.97 -9.72 -10.90
CA THR A 46 6.83 -8.28 -11.13
C THR A 46 7.87 -7.71 -12.09
N CYS A 47 7.72 -6.43 -12.42
CA CYS A 47 8.62 -5.64 -13.24
C CYS A 47 9.96 -5.32 -12.54
N SER A 48 10.97 -4.95 -13.33
CA SER A 48 12.29 -4.58 -12.83
C SER A 48 12.38 -3.12 -12.36
N GLU A 49 13.47 -2.76 -11.67
CA GLU A 49 13.76 -1.35 -11.28
C GLU A 49 13.68 -0.37 -12.46
N LEU A 50 14.00 -0.82 -13.68
CA LEU A 50 13.95 0.02 -14.88
C LEU A 50 12.52 0.56 -15.16
N TYR A 51 11.48 -0.23 -14.88
CA TYR A 51 10.10 0.19 -15.01
C TYR A 51 9.82 1.42 -14.12
N PHE A 52 10.20 1.37 -12.85
CA PHE A 52 9.99 2.47 -11.90
C PHE A 52 10.77 3.72 -12.31
N ASN A 53 12.02 3.58 -12.75
CA ASN A 53 12.81 4.71 -13.24
C ASN A 53 12.21 5.40 -14.47
N ASN A 54 11.35 4.70 -15.23
CA ASN A 54 10.73 5.25 -16.44
C ASN A 54 9.31 5.80 -16.21
N LEU A 55 8.70 5.66 -15.04
CA LEU A 55 7.36 6.19 -14.71
C LEU A 55 7.24 7.71 -14.93
N ARG A 56 8.36 8.42 -14.93
CA ARG A 56 8.45 9.86 -15.21
C ARG A 56 7.88 10.30 -16.57
N VAL A 57 7.76 9.37 -17.55
CA VAL A 57 7.23 9.69 -18.89
C VAL A 57 5.71 9.72 -18.94
N LEU A 58 5.04 9.21 -17.91
CA LEU A 58 3.59 9.12 -17.86
C LEU A 58 2.97 10.45 -17.45
N GLU A 59 1.84 10.78 -18.03
CA GLU A 59 1.06 11.95 -17.66
C GLU A 59 0.39 11.74 -16.29
N ARG A 60 0.44 12.77 -15.42
CA ARG A 60 -0.14 12.74 -14.07
C ARG A 60 -1.55 13.32 -14.02
N LYS A 61 -1.95 14.08 -15.00
CA LYS A 61 -3.26 14.75 -15.00
C LYS A 61 -4.18 14.18 -16.07
N HIS A 62 -5.32 13.67 -15.64
CA HIS A 62 -6.36 13.10 -16.48
C HIS A 62 -7.68 13.81 -16.14
N GLY A 63 -8.07 14.81 -16.96
CA GLY A 63 -9.22 15.66 -16.67
C GLY A 63 -9.10 16.36 -15.31
N GLU A 64 -9.99 16.02 -14.37
CA GLU A 64 -9.98 16.51 -12.99
C GLU A 64 -9.22 15.60 -12.02
N MET A 65 -8.81 14.42 -12.47
CA MET A 65 -8.06 13.44 -11.66
C MET A 65 -6.56 13.66 -11.78
N TYR A 66 -5.85 13.45 -10.67
CA TYR A 66 -4.40 13.28 -10.64
C TYR A 66 -4.05 11.82 -10.40
N THR A 67 -3.16 11.28 -11.23
CA THR A 67 -2.59 9.94 -11.06
C THR A 67 -1.18 10.05 -10.49
N LEU A 68 -0.94 9.37 -9.38
CA LEU A 68 0.36 9.19 -8.76
C LEU A 68 0.95 7.85 -9.19
N PHE A 69 2.20 7.86 -9.63
CA PHE A 69 2.91 6.63 -10.00
C PHE A 69 3.99 6.33 -8.97
N GLY A 70 3.92 5.13 -8.42
CA GLY A 70 4.78 4.74 -7.34
C GLY A 70 5.05 3.24 -7.26
N ALA A 71 5.34 2.79 -6.06
CA ALA A 71 5.62 1.40 -5.79
C ALA A 71 4.99 0.93 -4.49
N GLU A 72 4.52 -0.31 -4.47
CA GLU A 72 4.36 -1.07 -3.25
C GLU A 72 5.68 -1.80 -2.97
N LEU A 73 6.43 -1.22 -2.04
CA LEU A 73 7.75 -1.67 -1.63
C LEU A 73 7.65 -2.92 -0.78
N ASN A 74 8.50 -3.90 -1.04
CA ASN A 74 8.65 -5.03 -0.15
C ASN A 74 9.58 -4.65 1.00
N ILE A 75 9.15 -4.86 2.24
CA ILE A 75 10.01 -4.83 3.42
C ILE A 75 10.86 -6.11 3.39
N MET A 76 12.19 -5.95 3.45
CA MET A 76 13.14 -7.03 3.18
C MET A 76 13.75 -7.67 4.42
N ASP A 77 13.82 -6.92 5.51
CA ASP A 77 14.44 -7.33 6.76
C ASP A 77 13.90 -6.56 7.98
N MET A 78 14.33 -6.96 9.16
CA MET A 78 13.88 -6.35 10.43
C MET A 78 14.44 -4.94 10.66
N GLU A 79 15.43 -4.54 9.91
CA GLU A 79 15.99 -3.18 9.91
C GLU A 79 15.11 -2.20 9.11
N GLY A 80 14.12 -2.73 8.32
CA GLY A 80 13.18 -1.95 7.53
C GLY A 80 13.75 -1.52 6.18
N HIS A 81 14.73 -2.24 5.64
CA HIS A 81 15.19 -2.01 4.28
C HIS A 81 14.11 -2.41 3.27
N VAL A 82 14.07 -1.70 2.17
CA VAL A 82 13.13 -1.94 1.05
C VAL A 82 13.90 -2.27 -0.22
N ASP A 83 13.21 -2.87 -1.17
CA ASP A 83 13.81 -3.45 -2.38
C ASP A 83 14.01 -2.49 -3.55
N LEU A 84 13.71 -1.20 -3.40
CA LEU A 84 14.10 -0.14 -4.35
C LEU A 84 15.17 0.77 -3.72
N PRO A 85 16.22 1.13 -4.47
CA PRO A 85 17.26 2.03 -3.97
C PRO A 85 16.76 3.47 -3.89
N GLU A 86 17.37 4.26 -3.02
CA GLU A 86 16.99 5.66 -2.76
C GLU A 86 16.91 6.51 -4.03
N ARG A 87 17.82 6.28 -5.00
CA ARG A 87 17.82 7.02 -6.28
C ARG A 87 16.52 6.83 -7.06
N THR A 88 15.88 5.65 -6.93
CA THR A 88 14.60 5.33 -7.58
C THR A 88 13.44 5.84 -6.74
N LEU A 89 13.49 5.67 -5.41
CA LEU A 89 12.46 6.19 -4.50
C LEU A 89 12.25 7.69 -4.65
N LYS A 90 13.31 8.47 -4.86
CA LYS A 90 13.25 9.93 -5.12
C LYS A 90 12.44 10.33 -6.34
N GLN A 91 12.17 9.40 -7.26
CA GLN A 91 11.44 9.65 -8.50
C GLN A 91 9.98 9.21 -8.41
N MET A 92 9.60 8.54 -7.32
CA MET A 92 8.23 8.09 -7.09
C MET A 92 7.36 9.23 -6.54
N ASP A 93 6.13 9.28 -6.99
CA ASP A 93 5.13 10.21 -6.45
C ASP A 93 4.59 9.70 -5.11
N LEU A 94 4.64 8.37 -4.90
CA LEU A 94 4.03 7.67 -3.77
C LEU A 94 4.73 6.33 -3.53
N CYS A 95 4.94 5.96 -2.26
CA CYS A 95 5.38 4.62 -1.88
C CYS A 95 4.52 4.05 -0.75
N VAL A 96 3.97 2.87 -0.99
CA VAL A 96 3.37 1.99 0.01
C VAL A 96 4.46 1.01 0.47
N ALA A 97 4.55 0.69 1.74
CA ALA A 97 5.49 -0.32 2.25
C ALA A 97 4.74 -1.45 2.95
N SER A 98 4.97 -2.68 2.51
CA SER A 98 4.22 -3.86 2.92
C SER A 98 5.10 -5.05 3.27
N MET A 99 4.61 -5.91 4.16
CA MET A 99 5.19 -7.22 4.41
C MET A 99 4.50 -8.25 3.50
N HIS A 100 5.29 -8.95 2.69
CA HIS A 100 4.81 -9.98 1.78
C HIS A 100 5.52 -11.31 2.03
N GLY A 101 4.77 -12.41 2.06
CA GLY A 101 5.30 -13.75 2.33
C GLY A 101 6.49 -14.18 1.47
N PRO A 102 6.54 -13.87 0.17
CA PRO A 102 7.70 -14.17 -0.67
C PRO A 102 8.97 -13.37 -0.32
N CYS A 103 8.85 -12.24 0.37
CA CYS A 103 9.94 -11.30 0.61
C CYS A 103 10.36 -11.19 2.07
N PHE A 104 9.45 -11.47 3.01
CA PHE A 104 9.67 -11.30 4.44
C PHE A 104 9.06 -12.45 5.25
N HIS A 105 9.85 -13.06 6.12
CA HIS A 105 9.36 -14.08 7.06
C HIS A 105 8.87 -13.41 8.35
N PRO A 106 7.68 -13.80 8.86
CA PRO A 106 7.14 -13.21 10.07
C PRO A 106 8.01 -13.54 11.28
N GLY A 107 8.19 -12.52 12.12
CA GLY A 107 8.80 -12.65 13.44
C GLY A 107 7.76 -12.65 14.55
N THR A 108 8.22 -12.39 15.77
CA THR A 108 7.37 -12.12 16.94
C THR A 108 6.64 -10.78 16.77
N ILE A 109 5.63 -10.53 17.62
CA ILE A 109 4.93 -9.24 17.67
C ILE A 109 5.93 -8.08 17.80
N GLU A 110 6.92 -8.22 18.69
CA GLU A 110 7.93 -7.19 18.92
C GLU A 110 8.80 -6.95 17.67
N GLU A 111 9.27 -8.02 17.03
CA GLU A 111 10.10 -7.95 15.83
C GLU A 111 9.34 -7.33 14.65
N ASN A 112 8.12 -7.79 14.35
CA ASN A 112 7.31 -7.23 13.27
C ASN A 112 6.96 -5.76 13.52
N THR A 113 6.59 -5.42 14.77
CA THR A 113 6.31 -4.03 15.14
C THR A 113 7.54 -3.16 14.93
N LYS A 114 8.71 -3.59 15.43
CA LYS A 114 9.98 -2.88 15.25
C LYS A 114 10.32 -2.70 13.76
N THR A 115 10.06 -3.70 12.94
CA THR A 115 10.27 -3.63 11.49
C THR A 115 9.44 -2.52 10.86
N TYR A 116 8.14 -2.44 11.15
CA TYR A 116 7.30 -1.33 10.68
C TYR A 116 7.78 0.02 11.19
N LEU A 117 8.16 0.12 12.46
CA LEU A 117 8.73 1.36 13.02
C LEU A 117 10.04 1.76 12.35
N ASN A 118 10.82 0.80 11.88
CA ASN A 118 12.06 1.07 11.16
C ASN A 118 11.77 1.56 9.74
N VAL A 119 10.87 0.90 9.00
CA VAL A 119 10.54 1.33 7.62
C VAL A 119 9.87 2.70 7.58
N MET A 120 9.08 3.06 8.59
CA MET A 120 8.48 4.40 8.71
C MET A 120 9.51 5.54 8.84
N LYS A 121 10.77 5.24 9.19
CA LYS A 121 11.86 6.24 9.22
C LYS A 121 12.36 6.60 7.82
N ASN A 122 12.02 5.78 6.82
CA ASN A 122 12.36 6.08 5.43
C ASN A 122 11.49 7.23 4.92
N PRO A 123 12.09 8.38 4.53
CA PRO A 123 11.33 9.58 4.17
C PRO A 123 10.51 9.45 2.88
N TYR A 124 10.69 8.38 2.14
CA TYR A 124 9.95 8.09 0.90
C TYR A 124 8.73 7.20 1.12
N VAL A 125 8.58 6.60 2.30
CA VAL A 125 7.41 5.77 2.63
C VAL A 125 6.27 6.67 3.10
N ASN A 126 5.15 6.60 2.40
CA ASN A 126 3.96 7.42 2.65
C ASN A 126 2.85 6.64 3.35
N ILE A 127 2.73 5.34 3.03
CA ILE A 127 1.66 4.46 3.50
C ILE A 127 2.27 3.15 3.99
N ILE A 128 1.77 2.62 5.10
CA ILE A 128 1.97 1.20 5.47
C ILE A 128 0.79 0.43 4.94
N GLY A 129 1.06 -0.47 3.99
CA GLY A 129 0.06 -1.30 3.32
C GLY A 129 -0.41 -2.44 4.22
N HIS A 130 -1.71 -2.71 4.22
CA HIS A 130 -2.41 -3.84 4.84
C HIS A 130 -1.75 -4.41 6.13
N PRO A 131 -1.53 -3.59 7.19
CA PRO A 131 -0.87 -4.04 8.43
C PRO A 131 -1.78 -4.88 9.32
N ASP A 132 -2.89 -5.36 8.80
CA ASP A 132 -3.97 -6.03 9.50
C ASP A 132 -3.89 -7.56 9.46
N ASP A 133 -2.94 -8.14 8.72
CA ASP A 133 -2.79 -9.60 8.62
C ASP A 133 -2.13 -10.20 9.87
N SER A 134 -2.85 -11.09 10.57
CA SER A 134 -2.31 -11.83 11.71
C SER A 134 -1.14 -12.76 11.38
N TYR A 135 -0.84 -12.99 10.09
CA TYR A 135 0.40 -13.66 9.69
C TYR A 135 1.64 -12.85 10.09
N TYR A 136 1.50 -11.52 10.17
CA TYR A 136 2.51 -10.58 10.69
C TYR A 136 1.97 -9.87 11.93
N PRO A 137 1.86 -10.55 13.07
CA PRO A 137 1.23 -9.95 14.25
C PRO A 137 2.04 -8.76 14.76
N VAL A 138 1.34 -7.69 15.13
CA VAL A 138 1.94 -6.42 15.56
C VAL A 138 1.28 -5.84 16.82
N ASP A 139 2.00 -4.99 17.54
CA ASP A 139 1.42 -4.08 18.54
C ASP A 139 0.83 -2.86 17.83
N TYR A 140 -0.51 -2.82 17.68
CA TYR A 140 -1.20 -1.74 17.00
C TYR A 140 -1.04 -0.38 17.69
N ARG A 141 -0.87 -0.34 19.01
CA ARG A 141 -0.61 0.92 19.71
C ARG A 141 0.73 1.51 19.29
N ALA A 142 1.79 0.73 19.34
CA ALA A 142 3.12 1.15 18.91
C ALA A 142 3.13 1.52 17.40
N LEU A 143 2.40 0.77 16.56
CA LEU A 143 2.27 1.04 15.13
C LEU A 143 1.63 2.42 14.89
N VAL A 144 0.51 2.72 15.55
CA VAL A 144 -0.22 4.00 15.42
C VAL A 144 0.61 5.17 15.95
N GLU A 145 1.30 5.00 17.09
CA GLU A 145 2.22 6.02 17.61
C GLU A 145 3.39 6.29 16.65
N GLY A 146 3.93 5.23 16.03
CA GLY A 146 4.96 5.33 15.00
C GLY A 146 4.48 6.07 13.75
N ALA A 147 3.31 5.73 13.24
CA ALA A 147 2.68 6.39 12.10
C ALA A 147 2.47 7.90 12.36
N LYS A 148 1.98 8.25 13.55
CA LYS A 148 1.86 9.65 13.97
C LYS A 148 3.20 10.38 13.98
N LYS A 149 4.22 9.76 14.57
CA LYS A 149 5.55 10.33 14.73
C LYS A 149 6.24 10.58 13.39
N HIS A 150 6.07 9.68 12.44
CA HIS A 150 6.76 9.71 11.16
C HIS A 150 5.90 10.28 10.02
N HIS A 151 4.63 10.68 10.32
CA HIS A 151 3.67 11.21 9.34
C HIS A 151 3.38 10.24 8.18
N VAL A 152 3.29 8.95 8.50
CA VAL A 152 2.95 7.88 7.56
C VAL A 152 1.48 7.49 7.77
N LEU A 153 0.74 7.24 6.69
CA LEU A 153 -0.63 6.75 6.75
C LEU A 153 -0.66 5.25 7.04
N LEU A 154 -1.68 4.81 7.76
CA LEU A 154 -2.01 3.39 7.90
C LEU A 154 -3.18 3.06 6.99
N GLU A 155 -3.02 1.99 6.22
CA GLU A 155 -4.02 1.56 5.25
C GLU A 155 -5.11 0.71 5.91
N VAL A 156 -6.36 0.95 5.49
CA VAL A 156 -7.48 0.03 5.63
C VAL A 156 -7.75 -0.55 4.25
N ASN A 157 -7.27 -1.75 4.02
CA ASN A 157 -7.19 -2.36 2.70
C ASN A 157 -8.43 -3.20 2.38
N ASN A 158 -9.12 -2.86 1.28
CA ASN A 158 -10.32 -3.59 0.89
C ASN A 158 -10.02 -5.04 0.48
N GLY A 159 -8.89 -5.29 -0.17
CA GLY A 159 -8.46 -6.65 -0.51
C GLY A 159 -8.27 -7.54 0.73
N SER A 160 -7.69 -6.98 1.82
CA SER A 160 -7.57 -7.66 3.11
C SER A 160 -8.91 -8.03 3.73
N LEU A 161 -9.90 -7.15 3.62
CA LEU A 161 -11.21 -7.32 4.25
C LEU A 161 -12.18 -8.15 3.40
N THR A 162 -11.81 -8.48 2.15
CA THR A 162 -12.64 -9.27 1.25
C THR A 162 -12.81 -10.70 1.79
N PRO A 163 -14.05 -11.20 1.94
CA PRO A 163 -14.31 -12.55 2.42
C PRO A 163 -13.64 -13.61 1.56
N GLY A 164 -13.01 -14.60 2.22
CA GLY A 164 -12.31 -15.70 1.53
C GLY A 164 -10.89 -15.35 1.05
N GLY A 165 -10.37 -14.18 1.40
CA GLY A 165 -8.99 -13.79 1.18
C GLY A 165 -8.00 -14.68 1.97
N PHE A 166 -6.71 -14.56 1.66
CA PHE A 166 -5.66 -15.36 2.31
C PHE A 166 -5.15 -14.74 3.62
N ARG A 167 -5.38 -13.43 3.85
CA ARG A 167 -5.00 -12.73 5.08
C ARG A 167 -5.92 -13.10 6.24
N GLN A 168 -5.39 -13.10 7.47
CA GLN A 168 -6.06 -13.65 8.65
C GLN A 168 -6.45 -12.57 9.66
N ASN A 169 -7.65 -12.71 10.25
CA ASN A 169 -8.18 -11.84 11.32
C ASN A 169 -8.21 -10.34 10.97
N THR A 170 -8.26 -10.03 9.68
CA THR A 170 -8.09 -8.67 9.15
C THR A 170 -9.14 -7.70 9.69
N LYS A 171 -10.42 -8.09 9.73
CA LYS A 171 -11.50 -7.22 10.24
C LYS A 171 -11.29 -6.86 11.71
N GLU A 172 -10.97 -7.83 12.56
CA GLU A 172 -10.71 -7.59 13.98
C GLU A 172 -9.49 -6.67 14.19
N ASN A 173 -8.44 -6.92 13.45
CA ASN A 173 -7.20 -6.15 13.51
C ASN A 173 -7.37 -4.73 12.99
N SER A 174 -8.07 -4.55 11.87
CA SER A 174 -8.41 -3.23 11.32
C SER A 174 -9.27 -2.42 12.31
N CYS A 175 -10.27 -3.04 12.96
CA CYS A 175 -11.05 -2.37 13.99
C CYS A 175 -10.18 -1.88 15.16
N LYS A 176 -9.27 -2.72 15.67
CA LYS A 176 -8.33 -2.34 16.74
C LYS A 176 -7.45 -1.17 16.31
N MET A 177 -6.91 -1.22 15.09
CA MET A 177 -6.09 -0.14 14.53
C MET A 177 -6.88 1.16 14.42
N LEU A 178 -8.10 1.10 13.89
CA LEU A 178 -8.97 2.28 13.71
C LEU A 178 -9.37 2.93 15.03
N GLU A 179 -9.70 2.15 16.07
CA GLU A 179 -9.98 2.66 17.42
C GLU A 179 -8.79 3.46 17.97
N LEU A 180 -7.58 2.91 17.83
CA LEU A 180 -6.35 3.60 18.24
C LEU A 180 -6.07 4.83 17.36
N CYS A 181 -6.24 4.74 16.05
CA CYS A 181 -6.09 5.90 15.16
C CYS A 181 -7.04 7.03 15.56
N LYS A 182 -8.28 6.72 15.93
CA LYS A 182 -9.25 7.70 16.44
C LYS A 182 -8.79 8.30 17.78
N GLU A 183 -8.34 7.47 18.73
CA GLU A 183 -7.82 7.92 20.03
C GLU A 183 -6.63 8.87 19.87
N TYR A 184 -5.66 8.48 19.03
CA TYR A 184 -4.41 9.22 18.82
C TYR A 184 -4.51 10.33 17.76
N LYS A 185 -5.66 10.45 17.07
CA LYS A 185 -5.91 11.38 15.96
C LYS A 185 -4.91 11.19 14.82
N VAL A 186 -4.72 9.96 14.40
CA VAL A 186 -3.88 9.57 13.27
C VAL A 186 -4.78 9.37 12.05
N PRO A 187 -4.51 10.02 10.91
CA PRO A 187 -5.27 9.78 9.70
C PRO A 187 -4.97 8.39 9.14
N VAL A 188 -5.97 7.80 8.51
CA VAL A 188 -5.88 6.54 7.78
C VAL A 188 -6.24 6.76 6.32
N ILE A 189 -5.88 5.82 5.47
CA ILE A 189 -6.32 5.78 4.07
C ILE A 189 -7.07 4.49 3.81
N MET A 190 -8.10 4.56 2.97
CA MET A 190 -8.81 3.38 2.47
C MET A 190 -8.44 3.19 1.01
N ASP A 191 -7.89 2.02 0.68
CA ASP A 191 -7.48 1.69 -0.67
C ASP A 191 -8.08 0.35 -1.12
N SER A 192 -8.25 0.22 -2.44
CA SER A 192 -8.88 -0.98 -3.01
C SER A 192 -7.95 -2.18 -3.09
N ASP A 193 -6.64 -1.95 -3.28
CA ASP A 193 -5.65 -2.97 -3.65
C ASP A 193 -6.08 -3.70 -4.94
N ALA A 194 -6.60 -2.91 -5.89
CA ALA A 194 -7.19 -3.42 -7.11
C ALA A 194 -6.14 -4.02 -8.03
N HIS A 195 -6.36 -5.28 -8.44
CA HIS A 195 -5.55 -6.02 -9.42
C HIS A 195 -6.24 -6.16 -10.79
N VAL A 196 -7.38 -5.48 -10.93
CA VAL A 196 -8.18 -5.42 -12.15
C VAL A 196 -9.01 -4.12 -12.15
N ASP A 197 -9.27 -3.56 -13.33
CA ASP A 197 -9.96 -2.28 -13.50
C ASP A 197 -11.35 -2.22 -12.84
N THR A 198 -12.10 -3.31 -12.87
CA THR A 198 -13.43 -3.40 -12.23
C THR A 198 -13.40 -3.25 -10.72
N ALA A 199 -12.24 -3.50 -10.08
CA ALA A 199 -12.07 -3.40 -8.63
C ALA A 199 -11.58 -2.01 -8.17
N VAL A 200 -11.12 -1.13 -9.08
CA VAL A 200 -10.66 0.23 -8.76
C VAL A 200 -11.73 0.98 -7.97
N GLY A 201 -11.34 1.66 -6.89
CA GLY A 201 -12.23 2.45 -6.04
C GLY A 201 -13.33 1.66 -5.32
N ASN A 202 -13.21 0.35 -5.24
CA ASN A 202 -14.14 -0.46 -4.47
C ASN A 202 -13.69 -0.52 -3.01
N HIS A 203 -14.49 0.07 -2.11
CA HIS A 203 -14.23 0.09 -0.67
C HIS A 203 -15.45 -0.37 0.14
N PRO A 204 -16.20 -1.42 -0.26
CA PRO A 204 -17.41 -1.80 0.47
C PRO A 204 -17.11 -2.26 1.90
N TYR A 205 -16.03 -2.99 2.11
CA TYR A 205 -15.68 -3.56 3.41
C TYR A 205 -15.03 -2.56 4.38
N PRO A 206 -14.15 -1.64 3.97
CA PRO A 206 -13.65 -0.57 4.82
C PRO A 206 -14.72 0.37 5.38
N LEU A 207 -15.89 0.45 4.72
CA LEU A 207 -16.99 1.33 5.11
C LEU A 207 -17.98 0.66 6.08
N GLU A 208 -17.90 -0.66 6.30
CA GLU A 208 -18.72 -1.42 7.26
C GLU A 208 -18.20 -1.33 8.71
#